data_6dd0ed962cafd696b1cdd38c6aa92c24
#
_entry.id   6dd0ed962cafd696b1cdd38c6aa92c24
#
_cell.length_a   1.000
_cell.length_b   1.000
_cell.length_c   1.000
_cell.angle_alpha   90.00
_cell.angle_beta   90.00
_cell.angle_gamma   90.00
#
_symmetry.space_group_name_H-M   'P 1'
#
loop_
_entity.id
_entity.type
_entity.pdbx_description
1 polymer ?
#
loop_
_entity_poly.entity_id
_entity_poly.type
_entity_poly.pdbx_seq_one_letter_code
_entity_poly.pdbx_strand_id
1 'polypeptide(L)'
;MRIRRSTNRRSTNRRSTNRRTIRRTIKRNQQNIKGVAVFKTPEVEGEVVISNCVKGVKINATFTKLPKGKHGFHIHKAGDLRGEGCKGLCEHYDVGKHVHGSYLSKERHTGDLGNVQMIQKRCKKSYTIKSSVKDLLGRSLIIHADKDDLGKGGFEDSKITGHSGTRIACAIIGRSMC
;
A
#
# COMPACT_ATOMS: atom_id res chain seq x y z
N MET A 1 -16.94 30.50 64.19
CA MET A 1 -16.56 29.17 63.74
C MET A 1 -16.56 29.15 62.22
N ARG A 2 -15.38 29.24 61.54
CA ARG A 2 -15.27 29.31 60.07
C ARG A 2 -14.81 27.94 59.59
N ILE A 3 -15.66 27.25 58.80
CA ILE A 3 -15.38 25.98 58.16
C ILE A 3 -14.63 26.26 56.88
N ARG A 4 -13.37 25.77 56.78
CA ARG A 4 -12.57 25.80 55.53
C ARG A 4 -13.01 24.67 54.59
N ARG A 5 -13.54 25.04 53.41
CA ARG A 5 -13.75 24.10 52.32
C ARG A 5 -12.42 23.81 51.62
N SER A 6 -11.92 22.62 51.78
CA SER A 6 -10.78 22.08 51.00
C SER A 6 -11.28 21.69 49.60
N THR A 7 -10.85 22.39 48.57
CA THR A 7 -11.20 22.09 47.19
C THR A 7 -10.24 21.05 46.62
N ASN A 8 -10.79 19.90 46.32
CA ASN A 8 -10.11 18.73 45.73
C ASN A 8 -9.76 18.98 44.26
N ARG A 9 -8.76 19.82 43.93
CA ARG A 9 -8.30 20.12 42.56
C ARG A 9 -7.30 19.13 41.95
N ARG A 10 -6.87 18.08 42.71
CA ARG A 10 -5.80 17.14 42.26
C ARG A 10 -6.26 15.97 41.42
N SER A 11 -7.56 15.63 41.38
CA SER A 11 -8.02 14.40 40.68
C SER A 11 -8.28 14.57 39.18
N THR A 12 -8.64 15.76 38.72
CA THR A 12 -8.97 16.04 37.31
C THR A 12 -7.74 16.13 36.42
N ASN A 13 -6.59 16.62 36.93
CA ASN A 13 -5.34 16.74 36.16
C ASN A 13 -4.67 15.38 35.87
N ARG A 14 -4.76 14.40 36.76
CA ARG A 14 -4.20 13.05 36.54
C ARG A 14 -4.95 12.27 35.44
N ARG A 15 -6.30 12.43 35.33
CA ARG A 15 -7.07 11.77 34.26
C ARG A 15 -6.80 12.36 32.88
N SER A 16 -6.59 13.67 32.77
CA SER A 16 -6.34 14.34 31.47
C SER A 16 -4.93 14.04 30.94
N THR A 17 -3.91 14.00 31.82
CA THR A 17 -2.53 13.61 31.44
C THR A 17 -2.44 12.15 31.03
N ASN A 18 -3.14 11.24 31.70
CA ASN A 18 -3.19 9.83 31.35
C ASN A 18 -3.84 9.61 29.95
N ARG A 19 -4.95 10.30 29.69
CA ARG A 19 -5.60 10.25 28.35
C ARG A 19 -4.72 10.80 27.23
N ARG A 20 -3.97 11.87 27.46
CA ARG A 20 -3.02 12.43 26.49
C ARG A 20 -1.84 11.48 26.25
N THR A 21 -1.29 10.87 27.29
CA THR A 21 -0.19 9.90 27.18
C THR A 21 -0.63 8.64 26.45
N ILE A 22 -1.78 8.07 26.79
CA ILE A 22 -2.36 6.91 26.10
C ILE A 22 -2.60 7.22 24.62
N ARG A 23 -3.21 8.38 24.30
CA ARG A 23 -3.42 8.79 22.88
C ARG A 23 -2.11 8.97 22.13
N ARG A 24 -1.05 9.53 22.76
CA ARG A 24 0.28 9.67 22.13
C ARG A 24 0.93 8.31 21.90
N THR A 25 0.83 7.38 22.85
CA THR A 25 1.37 6.02 22.73
C THR A 25 0.65 5.24 21.65
N ILE A 26 -0.69 5.29 21.59
CA ILE A 26 -1.49 4.66 20.54
C ILE A 26 -1.11 5.24 19.16
N LYS A 27 -1.00 6.57 19.03
CA LYS A 27 -0.62 7.23 17.78
C LYS A 27 0.81 6.88 17.34
N ARG A 28 1.76 6.76 18.29
CA ARG A 28 3.14 6.34 18.04
C ARG A 28 3.22 4.87 17.62
N ASN A 29 2.46 3.98 18.26
CA ASN A 29 2.39 2.56 17.86
C ASN A 29 1.76 2.38 16.49
N GLN A 30 0.74 3.18 16.13
CA GLN A 30 0.15 3.16 14.79
C GLN A 30 1.12 3.66 13.70
N GLN A 31 2.01 4.61 14.02
CA GLN A 31 3.04 5.09 13.09
C GLN A 31 4.13 4.05 12.80
N ASN A 32 4.35 3.10 13.72
CA ASN A 32 5.40 2.07 13.59
C ASN A 32 4.94 0.78 12.89
N ILE A 33 3.64 0.67 12.53
CA ILE A 33 3.16 -0.49 11.78
C ILE A 33 3.79 -0.46 10.38
N LYS A 34 4.43 -1.57 9.99
CA LYS A 34 4.92 -1.78 8.63
C LYS A 34 4.07 -2.85 7.95
N GLY A 35 3.89 -2.71 6.65
CA GLY A 35 3.34 -3.74 5.77
C GLY A 35 4.46 -4.45 5.03
N VAL A 36 4.21 -5.70 4.67
CA VAL A 36 5.09 -6.51 3.83
C VAL A 36 4.25 -7.34 2.86
N ALA A 37 4.70 -7.45 1.62
CA ALA A 37 4.16 -8.40 0.65
C ALA A 37 5.32 -9.17 0.04
N VAL A 38 5.21 -10.50 -0.04
CA VAL A 38 6.27 -11.37 -0.53
C VAL A 38 5.78 -12.12 -1.76
N PHE A 39 6.46 -11.92 -2.88
CA PHE A 39 6.28 -12.69 -4.09
C PHE A 39 7.21 -13.89 -4.07
N LYS A 40 6.63 -15.08 -4.19
CA LYS A 40 7.38 -16.35 -4.22
C LYS A 40 6.69 -17.32 -5.17
N THR A 41 6.84 -17.07 -6.46
CA THR A 41 6.31 -17.90 -7.53
C THR A 41 7.45 -18.35 -8.44
N PRO A 42 7.22 -19.33 -9.33
CA PRO A 42 8.26 -19.76 -10.29
C PRO A 42 8.78 -18.62 -11.18
N GLU A 43 7.98 -17.63 -11.48
CA GLU A 43 8.32 -16.53 -12.42
C GLU A 43 8.67 -15.23 -11.72
N VAL A 44 8.16 -14.98 -10.51
CA VAL A 44 8.33 -13.72 -9.79
C VAL A 44 8.80 -13.97 -8.36
N GLU A 45 9.95 -13.41 -8.01
CA GLU A 45 10.47 -13.40 -6.65
C GLU A 45 10.82 -11.98 -6.23
N GLY A 46 10.41 -11.61 -5.03
CA GLY A 46 10.69 -10.29 -4.47
C GLY A 46 9.90 -9.99 -3.22
N GLU A 47 10.18 -8.82 -2.67
CA GLU A 47 9.49 -8.31 -1.49
C GLU A 47 9.15 -6.84 -1.65
N VAL A 48 8.08 -6.44 -1.01
CA VAL A 48 7.66 -5.04 -0.91
C VAL A 48 7.47 -4.69 0.55
N VAL A 49 8.21 -3.71 1.02
CA VAL A 49 8.11 -3.18 2.37
C VAL A 49 7.40 -1.83 2.34
N ILE A 50 6.39 -1.69 3.18
CA ILE A 50 5.52 -0.51 3.25
C ILE A 50 5.62 0.11 4.63
N SER A 51 5.83 1.40 4.70
CA SER A 51 5.95 2.15 5.96
C SER A 51 5.23 3.49 5.88
N ASN A 52 4.67 3.95 7.00
CA ASN A 52 4.10 5.29 7.06
C ASN A 52 5.20 6.35 6.93
N CYS A 53 4.89 7.43 6.23
CA CYS A 53 5.76 8.62 6.11
C CYS A 53 4.91 9.90 6.19
N VAL A 54 5.56 11.06 6.20
CA VAL A 54 4.88 12.36 6.34
C VAL A 54 3.83 12.59 5.24
N LYS A 55 4.09 12.13 4.02
CA LYS A 55 3.22 12.32 2.85
C LYS A 55 2.26 11.15 2.59
N GLY A 56 2.12 10.21 3.54
CA GLY A 56 1.29 9.01 3.40
C GLY A 56 2.07 7.72 3.67
N VAL A 57 2.26 6.86 2.68
CA VAL A 57 3.07 5.65 2.80
C VAL A 57 4.19 5.62 1.78
N LYS A 58 5.35 5.16 2.21
CA LYS A 58 6.48 4.80 1.36
C LYS A 58 6.44 3.30 1.08
N ILE A 59 6.54 2.94 -0.19
CA ILE A 59 6.51 1.57 -0.71
C ILE A 59 7.87 1.32 -1.36
N ASN A 60 8.64 0.38 -0.82
CA ASN A 60 9.92 -0.05 -1.37
C ASN A 60 9.77 -1.47 -1.91
N ALA A 61 9.85 -1.63 -3.21
CA ALA A 61 9.80 -2.92 -3.89
C ALA A 61 11.19 -3.35 -4.34
N THR A 62 11.54 -4.60 -4.08
CA THR A 62 12.79 -5.23 -4.52
C THR A 62 12.43 -6.57 -5.13
N PHE A 63 12.71 -6.74 -6.43
CA PHE A 63 12.53 -8.01 -7.13
C PHE A 63 13.89 -8.59 -7.47
N THR A 64 14.04 -9.90 -7.24
CA THR A 64 15.22 -10.71 -7.60
C THR A 64 14.95 -11.56 -8.83
N LYS A 65 13.65 -11.76 -9.17
CA LYS A 65 13.22 -12.46 -10.38
C LYS A 65 11.94 -11.81 -10.94
N LEU A 66 11.96 -11.51 -12.21
CA LEU A 66 10.80 -11.10 -13.03
C LEU A 66 11.00 -11.66 -14.43
N PRO A 67 9.94 -11.92 -15.20
CA PRO A 67 10.03 -12.22 -16.61
C PRO A 67 10.74 -11.09 -17.38
N LYS A 68 11.17 -11.37 -18.59
CA LYS A 68 11.81 -10.39 -19.48
C LYS A 68 10.79 -9.34 -19.92
N GLY A 69 11.14 -8.07 -19.80
CA GLY A 69 10.29 -6.96 -20.25
C GLY A 69 9.87 -6.03 -19.12
N LYS A 70 8.89 -5.20 -19.43
CA LYS A 70 8.21 -4.32 -18.48
C LYS A 70 6.88 -4.95 -18.09
N HIS A 71 6.53 -4.86 -16.82
CA HIS A 71 5.33 -5.46 -16.28
C HIS A 71 4.56 -4.43 -15.46
N GLY A 72 3.25 -4.30 -15.70
CA GLY A 72 2.38 -3.49 -14.87
C GLY A 72 2.47 -3.92 -13.40
N PHE A 73 2.57 -2.96 -12.49
CA PHE A 73 2.69 -3.18 -11.05
C PHE A 73 1.69 -2.29 -10.32
N HIS A 74 0.71 -2.91 -9.68
CA HIS A 74 -0.42 -2.18 -9.09
C HIS A 74 -0.82 -2.74 -7.73
N ILE A 75 -1.42 -1.86 -6.90
CA ILE A 75 -2.14 -2.26 -5.69
C ILE A 75 -3.59 -2.48 -6.08
N HIS A 76 -4.16 -3.64 -5.73
CA HIS A 76 -5.55 -4.00 -5.94
C HIS A 76 -6.37 -3.90 -4.65
N LYS A 77 -7.70 -3.77 -4.79
CA LYS A 77 -8.63 -3.50 -3.68
C LYS A 77 -8.72 -4.62 -2.67
N ALA A 78 -8.65 -5.87 -3.09
CA ALA A 78 -8.86 -7.04 -2.24
C ALA A 78 -7.58 -7.87 -2.06
N GLY A 79 -7.55 -8.69 -1.03
CA GLY A 79 -6.55 -9.70 -0.75
C GLY A 79 -7.14 -11.10 -0.68
N ASP A 80 -8.26 -11.34 -1.36
CA ASP A 80 -8.99 -12.60 -1.32
C ASP A 80 -8.44 -13.58 -2.37
N LEU A 81 -7.75 -14.61 -1.91
CA LEU A 81 -7.16 -15.66 -2.74
C LEU A 81 -8.05 -16.92 -2.84
N ARG A 82 -9.31 -16.89 -2.39
CA ARG A 82 -10.23 -18.03 -2.50
C ARG A 82 -10.64 -18.34 -3.94
N GLY A 83 -10.43 -17.42 -4.86
CA GLY A 83 -10.64 -17.62 -6.28
C GLY A 83 -9.46 -18.32 -6.96
N GLU A 84 -9.54 -18.43 -8.29
CA GLU A 84 -8.50 -19.00 -9.12
C GLU A 84 -7.32 -18.03 -9.24
N GLY A 85 -6.21 -18.35 -8.61
CA GLY A 85 -4.99 -17.55 -8.63
C GLY A 85 -5.20 -16.12 -8.12
N CYS A 86 -4.78 -15.13 -8.91
CA CYS A 86 -4.89 -13.71 -8.56
C CYS A 86 -6.19 -13.03 -9.02
N LYS A 87 -7.19 -13.79 -9.51
CA LYS A 87 -8.41 -13.23 -10.13
C LYS A 87 -9.33 -12.53 -9.13
N GLY A 88 -9.46 -13.06 -7.91
CA GLY A 88 -10.36 -12.54 -6.86
C GLY A 88 -9.93 -11.21 -6.20
N LEU A 89 -8.88 -10.57 -6.70
CA LEU A 89 -8.27 -9.40 -6.04
C LEU A 89 -8.90 -8.06 -6.47
N CYS A 90 -10.02 -8.10 -7.20
CA CYS A 90 -10.77 -6.94 -7.70
C CYS A 90 -9.95 -6.03 -8.63
N GLU A 91 -10.37 -4.75 -8.77
CA GLU A 91 -9.73 -3.73 -9.57
C GLU A 91 -8.58 -3.06 -8.81
N HIS A 92 -7.94 -2.09 -9.46
CA HIS A 92 -6.92 -1.25 -8.84
C HIS A 92 -7.48 -0.51 -7.61
N TYR A 93 -6.67 -0.40 -6.57
CA TYR A 93 -7.03 0.35 -5.38
C TYR A 93 -7.11 1.83 -5.71
N ASP A 94 -8.27 2.43 -5.46
CA ASP A 94 -8.46 3.86 -5.57
C ASP A 94 -9.32 4.39 -4.43
N VAL A 95 -8.96 5.55 -3.89
CA VAL A 95 -9.72 6.28 -2.86
C VAL A 95 -10.65 7.33 -3.46
N GLY A 96 -10.56 7.55 -4.77
CA GLY A 96 -11.38 8.48 -5.55
C GLY A 96 -12.21 7.76 -6.60
N LYS A 97 -12.55 8.50 -7.66
CA LYS A 97 -13.17 7.98 -8.88
C LYS A 97 -12.30 8.38 -10.07
N HIS A 98 -11.02 7.99 -10.00
CA HIS A 98 -10.05 8.32 -11.02
C HIS A 98 -10.03 7.26 -12.13
N VAL A 99 -9.52 7.64 -13.28
CA VAL A 99 -9.14 6.70 -14.35
C VAL A 99 -7.71 6.24 -14.16
N HIS A 100 -7.35 5.12 -14.79
CA HIS A 100 -5.98 4.62 -14.76
C HIS A 100 -4.98 5.61 -15.37
N GLY A 101 -3.80 5.69 -14.78
CA GLY A 101 -2.76 6.57 -15.26
C GLY A 101 -1.36 6.29 -14.74
N SER A 102 -0.41 7.04 -15.26
CA SER A 102 0.99 6.97 -14.80
C SER A 102 1.11 7.31 -13.32
N TYR A 103 2.05 6.67 -12.61
CA TYR A 103 2.41 7.02 -11.23
C TYR A 103 2.66 8.53 -11.02
N LEU A 104 3.16 9.24 -12.02
CA LEU A 104 3.43 10.68 -11.96
C LEU A 104 2.24 11.55 -12.37
N SER A 105 1.15 10.98 -12.88
CA SER A 105 -0.05 11.73 -13.23
C SER A 105 -0.81 12.17 -11.99
N LYS A 106 -1.47 13.33 -12.08
CA LYS A 106 -2.47 13.75 -11.09
C LYS A 106 -3.70 12.86 -11.14
N GLU A 107 -4.14 12.52 -12.35
CA GLU A 107 -5.26 11.63 -12.64
C GLU A 107 -4.73 10.20 -12.76
N ARG A 108 -4.96 9.39 -11.74
CA ARG A 108 -4.63 7.96 -11.68
C ARG A 108 -5.28 7.31 -10.48
N HIS A 109 -5.44 5.99 -10.49
CA HIS A 109 -5.80 5.28 -9.27
C HIS A 109 -4.70 5.41 -8.20
N THR A 110 -5.08 5.40 -6.95
CA THR A 110 -4.13 5.45 -5.84
C THR A 110 -3.10 4.32 -5.93
N GLY A 111 -3.52 3.15 -6.43
CA GLY A 111 -2.72 1.94 -6.59
C GLY A 111 -1.90 1.85 -7.86
N ASP A 112 -1.97 2.81 -8.78
CA ASP A 112 -1.18 2.77 -10.03
C ASP A 112 0.28 3.11 -9.74
N LEU A 113 1.15 2.11 -9.78
CA LEU A 113 2.59 2.24 -9.54
C LEU A 113 3.40 2.20 -10.85
N GLY A 114 2.73 1.94 -11.99
CA GLY A 114 3.34 1.89 -13.32
C GLY A 114 4.08 0.57 -13.57
N ASN A 115 5.25 0.63 -14.14
CA ASN A 115 5.98 -0.56 -14.59
C ASN A 115 7.17 -0.91 -13.72
N VAL A 116 7.40 -2.21 -13.52
CA VAL A 116 8.65 -2.81 -13.03
C VAL A 116 9.34 -3.56 -14.16
N GLN A 117 10.67 -3.61 -14.11
CA GLN A 117 11.51 -4.31 -15.08
C GLN A 117 12.81 -4.73 -14.41
N MET A 118 13.26 -5.95 -14.69
CA MET A 118 14.61 -6.36 -14.29
C MET A 118 15.64 -5.56 -15.07
N ILE A 119 16.53 -4.89 -14.33
CA ILE A 119 17.73 -4.26 -14.87
C ILE A 119 18.89 -4.96 -14.20
N GLN A 120 19.68 -5.71 -14.99
CA GLN A 120 20.73 -6.60 -14.48
C GLN A 120 20.13 -7.68 -13.54
N LYS A 121 20.61 -7.77 -12.30
CA LYS A 121 20.24 -8.83 -11.35
C LYS A 121 19.10 -8.46 -10.38
N ARG A 122 18.61 -7.20 -10.41
CA ARG A 122 17.59 -6.71 -9.46
C ARG A 122 16.76 -5.60 -10.06
N CYS A 123 15.48 -5.54 -9.64
CA CYS A 123 14.63 -4.39 -9.83
C CYS A 123 14.36 -3.75 -8.47
N LYS A 124 14.73 -2.49 -8.28
CA LYS A 124 14.41 -1.70 -7.08
C LYS A 124 13.56 -0.51 -7.46
N LYS A 125 12.43 -0.34 -6.79
CA LYS A 125 11.51 0.80 -6.97
C LYS A 125 11.10 1.36 -5.62
N SER A 126 10.89 2.66 -5.56
CA SER A 126 10.37 3.35 -4.38
C SER A 126 9.25 4.30 -4.79
N TYR A 127 8.15 4.25 -4.07
CA TYR A 127 6.95 5.06 -4.32
C TYR A 127 6.50 5.72 -3.04
N THR A 128 5.76 6.84 -3.19
CA THR A 128 5.03 7.48 -2.09
C THR A 128 3.61 7.76 -2.55
N ILE A 129 2.62 7.22 -1.84
CA ILE A 129 1.20 7.43 -2.16
C ILE A 129 0.44 7.98 -0.96
N LYS A 130 -0.65 8.69 -1.21
CA LYS A 130 -1.55 9.21 -0.18
C LYS A 130 -2.43 8.08 0.35
N SER A 131 -1.95 7.35 1.35
CA SER A 131 -2.64 6.26 2.04
C SER A 131 -2.00 6.07 3.42
N SER A 132 -2.44 5.07 4.17
CA SER A 132 -1.79 4.60 5.40
C SER A 132 -1.44 3.12 5.28
N VAL A 133 -0.45 2.64 6.06
CA VAL A 133 -0.18 1.19 6.12
C VAL A 133 -1.45 0.43 6.52
N LYS A 134 -2.23 0.97 7.46
CA LYS A 134 -3.49 0.35 7.92
C LYS A 134 -4.49 0.15 6.78
N ASP A 135 -4.61 1.13 5.87
CA ASP A 135 -5.55 1.05 4.74
C ASP A 135 -5.07 0.06 3.67
N LEU A 136 -3.76 -0.22 3.61
CA LEU A 136 -3.19 -1.16 2.65
C LEU A 136 -3.15 -2.60 3.16
N LEU A 137 -3.20 -2.85 4.49
CA LEU A 137 -3.26 -4.21 5.03
C LEU A 137 -4.49 -4.96 4.52
N GLY A 138 -4.28 -6.21 4.08
CA GLY A 138 -5.34 -7.05 3.50
C GLY A 138 -5.65 -6.77 2.03
N ARG A 139 -5.02 -5.76 1.42
CA ARG A 139 -5.00 -5.57 -0.05
C ARG A 139 -3.92 -6.41 -0.68
N SER A 140 -3.80 -6.35 -2.00
CA SER A 140 -2.77 -7.09 -2.73
C SER A 140 -1.94 -6.19 -3.62
N LEU A 141 -0.74 -6.65 -3.91
CA LEU A 141 0.12 -6.17 -4.98
C LEU A 141 0.12 -7.19 -6.11
N ILE A 142 0.04 -6.73 -7.35
CA ILE A 142 -0.02 -7.58 -8.54
C ILE A 142 1.07 -7.17 -9.53
N ILE A 143 1.72 -8.19 -10.10
CA ILE A 143 2.54 -8.09 -11.30
C ILE A 143 1.72 -8.61 -12.48
N HIS A 144 1.64 -7.82 -13.54
CA HIS A 144 0.93 -8.15 -14.76
C HIS A 144 1.85 -8.72 -15.84
N ALA A 145 1.28 -9.45 -16.79
CA ALA A 145 2.03 -10.08 -17.89
C ALA A 145 2.66 -9.05 -18.82
N ASP A 146 1.92 -7.97 -19.11
CA ASP A 146 2.30 -7.00 -20.12
C ASP A 146 2.69 -5.64 -19.50
N LYS A 147 3.26 -4.82 -20.37
CA LYS A 147 3.62 -3.43 -20.02
C LYS A 147 2.35 -2.62 -19.79
N ASP A 148 2.26 -1.96 -18.63
CA ASP A 148 1.30 -0.90 -18.40
C ASP A 148 1.53 0.26 -19.38
N ASP A 149 0.52 0.62 -20.16
CA ASP A 149 0.53 1.71 -21.13
C ASP A 149 0.36 3.10 -20.50
N LEU A 150 0.18 3.14 -19.15
CA LEU A 150 0.03 4.35 -18.36
C LEU A 150 -1.23 5.18 -18.71
N GLY A 151 -2.25 4.49 -19.23
CA GLY A 151 -3.50 5.09 -19.71
C GLY A 151 -3.36 5.85 -21.02
N LYS A 152 -2.34 5.55 -21.84
CA LYS A 152 -2.00 6.25 -23.08
C LYS A 152 -2.00 5.35 -24.32
N GLY A 153 -2.30 4.07 -24.19
CA GLY A 153 -2.22 3.09 -25.28
C GLY A 153 -3.32 3.22 -26.32
N GLY A 154 -4.44 3.82 -26.00
CA GLY A 154 -5.59 3.95 -26.91
C GLY A 154 -6.43 2.68 -27.00
N PHE A 155 -6.20 1.68 -26.18
CA PHE A 155 -7.06 0.50 -26.04
C PHE A 155 -8.27 0.80 -25.17
N GLU A 156 -9.32 0.02 -25.30
CA GLU A 156 -10.56 0.18 -24.53
C GLU A 156 -10.31 0.16 -23.01
N ASP A 157 -9.41 -0.71 -22.56
CA ASP A 157 -9.06 -0.86 -21.15
C ASP A 157 -7.85 -0.02 -20.68
N SER A 158 -7.23 0.80 -21.57
CA SER A 158 -6.09 1.67 -21.19
C SER A 158 -6.40 2.57 -20.00
N LYS A 159 -7.61 3.14 -19.94
CA LYS A 159 -8.06 4.01 -18.84
C LYS A 159 -8.63 3.26 -17.64
N ILE A 160 -8.67 1.94 -17.68
CA ILE A 160 -9.20 1.07 -16.63
C ILE A 160 -8.07 0.29 -15.98
N THR A 161 -7.25 -0.40 -16.79
CA THR A 161 -6.21 -1.34 -16.32
C THR A 161 -4.79 -1.02 -16.79
N GLY A 162 -4.65 -0.02 -17.71
CA GLY A 162 -3.38 0.26 -18.38
C GLY A 162 -3.02 -0.79 -19.42
N HIS A 163 -4.00 -1.55 -19.92
CA HIS A 163 -3.81 -2.63 -20.91
C HIS A 163 -2.66 -3.58 -20.55
N SER A 164 -2.51 -3.85 -19.24
CA SER A 164 -1.34 -4.57 -18.71
C SER A 164 -1.48 -6.09 -18.72
N GLY A 165 -2.55 -6.62 -19.31
CA GLY A 165 -2.74 -8.05 -19.53
C GLY A 165 -3.06 -8.83 -18.25
N THR A 166 -2.81 -10.12 -18.28
CA THR A 166 -3.14 -11.05 -17.20
C THR A 166 -2.29 -10.81 -15.94
N ARG A 167 -2.76 -11.34 -14.82
CA ARG A 167 -2.09 -11.25 -13.51
C ARG A 167 -1.18 -12.47 -13.34
N ILE A 168 0.13 -12.29 -13.44
CA ILE A 168 1.11 -13.39 -13.37
C ILE A 168 1.61 -13.69 -11.96
N ALA A 169 1.55 -12.72 -11.06
CA ALA A 169 1.87 -12.92 -9.65
C ALA A 169 1.14 -11.92 -8.77
N CYS A 170 0.79 -12.35 -7.56
CA CYS A 170 0.19 -11.50 -6.55
C CYS A 170 0.75 -11.82 -5.17
N ALA A 171 0.74 -10.80 -4.30
CA ALA A 171 1.14 -10.93 -2.91
C ALA A 171 0.24 -10.08 -2.03
N ILE A 172 -0.28 -10.68 -0.96
CA ILE A 172 -1.13 -9.97 0.00
C ILE A 172 -0.26 -9.11 0.91
N ILE A 173 -0.70 -7.90 1.17
CA ILE A 173 -0.04 -6.98 2.08
C ILE A 173 -0.40 -7.38 3.51
N GLY A 174 0.50 -8.10 4.14
CA GLY A 174 0.41 -8.50 5.53
C GLY A 174 1.10 -7.49 6.46
N ARG A 175 0.88 -7.65 7.77
CA ARG A 175 1.63 -6.90 8.77
C ARG A 175 3.03 -7.49 8.91
N SER A 176 4.06 -6.65 8.81
CA SER A 176 5.44 -7.06 9.05
C SER A 176 5.64 -7.49 10.51
N MET A 177 6.57 -8.40 10.74
CA MET A 177 7.06 -8.73 12.08
C MET A 177 7.59 -7.49 12.81
N CYS A 178 7.51 -7.53 14.13
CA CYS A 178 8.05 -6.49 15.01
C CYS A 178 9.59 -6.50 15.03
#